data_892a92a0c4c4b7c3e1a5d85d7b6d2aca
#
_entry.id   892a92a0c4c4b7c3e1a5d85d7b6d2aca
#
_cell.length_a   1.000
_cell.length_b   1.000
_cell.length_c   1.000
_cell.angle_alpha   90.00
_cell.angle_beta   90.00
_cell.angle_gamma   90.00
#
_symmetry.space_group_name_H-M   'P 1'
#
loop_
_entity.id
_entity.type
_entity.pdbx_description
1 polymer ?
#
loop_
_entity_poly.entity_id
_entity_poly.type
_entity_poly.pdbx_seq_one_letter_code
_entity_poly.pdbx_strand_id
1 'polypeptide(L)'
;MADKMWAGRFSKELDERVNDFNSSVSFDARMYKQDISGSIAHATMLGDTGIIDKSESEKIVEGLTGILNDIDGGKLLIDPNAEDIHMFVEQVLTERLGDTGKRLHTARSRNDQVALDIRMYLRDEILEIISMARELTETLCTIAEDNLDAVMPGYTHLQRAQPITFAHHLMAYANMLVRDLGRLADTYKRMNVMPLGSGALASTTYPIDRRQVSAMLGFDDITQNSLDGVSDRDFCIELCSALSILMMHLSRFSEEIVMWCSWEFKFIELDDAYSTGSSIMPQKKNPDITELIRGKTGRVYGDLNTLLVMMKGLPLAYNKDMQEDKEAIFDALDTVKLCIKTFIPMLATMKINRENMRAAAARGFINATDCADYLVKKGLPFRDAYKITGTLVAMCIERGTTLEELPLEEYKKLCDTFGEDVYEAIKLENCVNSRRVPGGPAPEAVRSQIDFIRQAID
;
A
#
# COMPACT_ATOMS: atom_id res chain seq x y z
N MET A 1 35.91 -1.07 -27.16
CA MET A 1 34.93 -1.65 -26.23
C MET A 1 35.65 -1.86 -24.92
N ALA A 2 35.06 -1.45 -23.80
CA ALA A 2 35.69 -1.70 -22.49
C ALA A 2 35.70 -3.21 -22.23
N ASP A 3 36.86 -3.76 -21.86
CA ASP A 3 36.95 -5.16 -21.44
C ASP A 3 36.05 -5.38 -20.23
N LYS A 4 35.13 -6.33 -20.30
CA LYS A 4 34.26 -6.66 -19.15
C LYS A 4 35.11 -7.14 -17.99
N MET A 5 34.89 -6.60 -16.79
CA MET A 5 35.71 -6.86 -15.60
C MET A 5 35.81 -8.34 -15.20
N TRP A 6 34.88 -9.19 -15.67
CA TRP A 6 34.84 -10.64 -15.42
C TRP A 6 35.42 -11.47 -16.58
N ALA A 7 35.94 -10.86 -17.63
CA ALA A 7 36.37 -11.57 -18.85
C ALA A 7 37.70 -12.36 -18.75
N GLY A 8 38.36 -12.40 -17.59
CA GLY A 8 39.75 -12.85 -17.40
C GLY A 8 40.16 -14.23 -17.99
N ARG A 9 39.23 -15.17 -18.19
CA ARG A 9 39.54 -16.48 -18.81
C ARG A 9 38.92 -16.70 -20.19
N PHE A 10 38.06 -15.76 -20.62
CA PHE A 10 37.32 -15.92 -21.89
C PHE A 10 38.14 -15.41 -23.07
N SER A 11 38.18 -16.20 -24.15
CA SER A 11 38.94 -15.91 -25.35
C SER A 11 38.08 -15.33 -26.47
N LYS A 12 36.78 -15.15 -26.26
CA LYS A 12 35.83 -14.60 -27.24
C LYS A 12 35.02 -13.50 -26.62
N GLU A 13 34.66 -12.50 -27.40
CA GLU A 13 33.66 -11.50 -26.99
C GLU A 13 32.29 -12.13 -26.86
N LEU A 14 31.46 -11.56 -25.97
CA LEU A 14 30.07 -11.97 -25.82
C LEU A 14 29.27 -11.58 -27.09
N ASP A 15 28.36 -12.46 -27.52
CA ASP A 15 27.38 -12.10 -28.55
C ASP A 15 26.52 -10.90 -28.08
N GLU A 16 26.31 -9.94 -28.94
CA GLU A 16 25.56 -8.71 -28.60
C GLU A 16 24.17 -9.01 -28.03
N ARG A 17 23.46 -10.00 -28.58
CA ARG A 17 22.15 -10.44 -28.11
C ARG A 17 22.20 -11.02 -26.71
N VAL A 18 23.28 -11.69 -26.33
CA VAL A 18 23.51 -12.21 -25.00
C VAL A 18 23.81 -11.08 -24.02
N ASN A 19 24.46 -10.03 -24.49
CA ASN A 19 24.71 -8.83 -23.71
C ASN A 19 23.39 -8.13 -23.36
N ASP A 20 22.53 -7.88 -24.35
CA ASP A 20 21.22 -7.26 -24.16
C ASP A 20 20.33 -8.11 -23.23
N PHE A 21 20.34 -9.43 -23.44
CA PHE A 21 19.56 -10.36 -22.62
C PHE A 21 19.98 -10.37 -21.13
N ASN A 22 21.27 -10.13 -20.85
CA ASN A 22 21.82 -10.15 -19.49
C ASN A 22 21.77 -8.77 -18.81
N SER A 23 21.62 -7.67 -19.57
CA SER A 23 21.66 -6.31 -19.05
C SER A 23 20.47 -6.03 -18.15
N SER A 24 20.71 -5.30 -17.05
CA SER A 24 19.69 -4.86 -16.10
C SER A 24 19.66 -3.34 -15.90
N VAL A 25 20.57 -2.60 -16.52
CA VAL A 25 20.68 -1.14 -16.35
C VAL A 25 19.37 -0.40 -16.63
N SER A 26 18.53 -0.91 -17.55
CA SER A 26 17.25 -0.31 -17.89
C SER A 26 16.28 -0.18 -16.72
N PHE A 27 16.39 -1.04 -15.71
CA PHE A 27 15.55 -1.02 -14.52
C PHE A 27 16.33 -0.83 -13.22
N ASP A 28 17.59 -1.27 -13.11
CA ASP A 28 18.38 -1.14 -11.90
C ASP A 28 19.07 0.22 -11.75
N ALA A 29 19.17 1.00 -12.83
CA ALA A 29 19.71 2.37 -12.81
C ALA A 29 19.08 3.23 -11.69
N ARG A 30 17.84 2.99 -11.32
CA ARG A 30 17.13 3.72 -10.25
C ARG A 30 17.74 3.53 -8.86
N MET A 31 18.58 2.50 -8.67
CA MET A 31 19.27 2.21 -7.40
C MET A 31 20.65 2.88 -7.29
N TYR A 32 21.05 3.79 -8.20
CA TYR A 32 22.39 4.38 -8.19
C TYR A 32 22.77 5.05 -6.85
N LYS A 33 21.80 5.62 -6.14
CA LYS A 33 22.03 6.25 -4.82
C LYS A 33 22.41 5.20 -3.77
N GLN A 34 21.72 4.08 -3.79
CA GLN A 34 21.94 2.99 -2.84
C GLN A 34 23.28 2.30 -3.14
N ASP A 35 23.57 2.02 -4.41
CA ASP A 35 24.86 1.46 -4.82
C ASP A 35 26.05 2.33 -4.41
N ILE A 36 25.97 3.64 -4.68
CA ILE A 36 27.03 4.57 -4.31
C ILE A 36 27.16 4.68 -2.79
N SER A 37 26.05 4.76 -2.06
CA SER A 37 26.08 4.85 -0.59
C SER A 37 26.65 3.59 0.04
N GLY A 38 26.26 2.41 -0.46
CA GLY A 38 26.81 1.12 -0.04
C GLY A 38 28.32 1.02 -0.33
N SER A 39 28.73 1.49 -1.52
CA SER A 39 30.13 1.54 -1.93
C SER A 39 30.99 2.50 -1.08
N ILE A 40 30.44 3.66 -0.70
CA ILE A 40 31.10 4.60 0.20
C ILE A 40 31.32 3.97 1.58
N ALA A 41 30.30 3.33 2.15
CA ALA A 41 30.42 2.64 3.44
C ALA A 41 31.44 1.50 3.39
N HIS A 42 31.43 0.74 2.30
CA HIS A 42 32.39 -0.35 2.08
C HIS A 42 33.83 0.18 1.96
N ALA A 43 34.08 1.20 1.14
CA ALA A 43 35.41 1.79 0.97
C ALA A 43 35.94 2.38 2.29
N THR A 44 35.08 3.04 3.05
CA THR A 44 35.44 3.58 4.38
C THR A 44 35.87 2.47 5.31
N MET A 45 35.12 1.38 5.39
CA MET A 45 35.46 0.21 6.21
C MET A 45 36.78 -0.43 5.78
N LEU A 46 37.03 -0.57 4.46
CA LEU A 46 38.30 -1.12 3.96
C LEU A 46 39.52 -0.29 4.42
N GLY A 47 39.39 1.04 4.41
CA GLY A 47 40.43 1.92 4.89
C GLY A 47 40.60 1.87 6.42
N ASP A 48 39.51 1.84 7.18
CA ASP A 48 39.53 1.80 8.65
C ASP A 48 40.07 0.48 9.19
N THR A 49 39.85 -0.64 8.50
CA THR A 49 40.39 -1.94 8.84
C THR A 49 41.81 -2.20 8.31
N GLY A 50 42.36 -1.25 7.55
CA GLY A 50 43.72 -1.38 6.97
C GLY A 50 43.83 -2.40 5.82
N ILE A 51 42.70 -2.78 5.20
CA ILE A 51 42.70 -3.70 4.05
C ILE A 51 43.22 -2.95 2.80
N ILE A 52 42.92 -1.66 2.69
CA ILE A 52 43.53 -0.74 1.74
C ILE A 52 44.11 0.48 2.49
N ASP A 53 45.01 1.22 1.85
CA ASP A 53 45.55 2.44 2.46
C ASP A 53 44.43 3.46 2.71
N LYS A 54 44.50 4.13 3.89
CA LYS A 54 43.49 5.11 4.27
C LYS A 54 43.36 6.24 3.24
N SER A 55 44.48 6.69 2.69
CA SER A 55 44.50 7.74 1.65
C SER A 55 43.84 7.30 0.32
N GLU A 56 43.89 5.98 0.01
CA GLU A 56 43.19 5.44 -1.16
C GLU A 56 41.69 5.31 -0.89
N SER A 57 41.31 4.87 0.32
CA SER A 57 39.91 4.87 0.76
C SER A 57 39.27 6.25 0.66
N GLU A 58 39.95 7.29 1.17
CA GLU A 58 39.47 8.67 1.10
C GLU A 58 39.28 9.17 -0.34
N LYS A 59 40.19 8.85 -1.25
CA LYS A 59 40.02 9.15 -2.69
C LYS A 59 38.87 8.42 -3.34
N ILE A 60 38.63 7.16 -2.97
CA ILE A 60 37.49 6.38 -3.47
C ILE A 60 36.18 7.01 -2.99
N VAL A 61 36.08 7.36 -1.71
CA VAL A 61 34.89 8.02 -1.13
C VAL A 61 34.62 9.38 -1.80
N GLU A 62 35.67 10.18 -2.01
CA GLU A 62 35.54 11.45 -2.73
C GLU A 62 35.10 11.26 -4.19
N GLY A 63 35.70 10.28 -4.89
CA GLY A 63 35.33 9.90 -6.26
C GLY A 63 33.88 9.47 -6.39
N LEU A 64 33.40 8.59 -5.48
CA LEU A 64 32.01 8.13 -5.43
C LEU A 64 31.03 9.27 -5.12
N THR A 65 31.37 10.14 -4.18
CA THR A 65 30.58 11.34 -3.85
C THR A 65 30.50 12.28 -5.06
N GLY A 66 31.60 12.43 -5.80
CA GLY A 66 31.63 13.22 -7.06
C GLY A 66 30.73 12.58 -8.13
N ILE A 67 30.71 11.25 -8.27
CA ILE A 67 29.84 10.55 -9.20
C ILE A 67 28.37 10.77 -8.85
N LEU A 68 28.01 10.64 -7.57
CA LEU A 68 26.65 10.87 -7.09
C LEU A 68 26.17 12.29 -7.43
N ASN A 69 26.98 13.30 -7.11
CA ASN A 69 26.66 14.70 -7.39
C ASN A 69 26.53 14.99 -8.89
N ASP A 70 27.35 14.35 -9.72
CA ASP A 70 27.30 14.52 -11.17
C ASP A 70 26.07 13.85 -11.79
N ILE A 71 25.64 12.71 -11.28
CA ILE A 71 24.37 12.06 -11.70
C ILE A 71 23.17 12.91 -11.26
N ASP A 72 23.11 13.30 -9.97
CA ASP A 72 22.02 14.13 -9.43
C ASP A 72 21.94 15.50 -10.14
N GLY A 73 23.07 16.05 -10.51
CA GLY A 73 23.17 17.32 -11.26
C GLY A 73 22.95 17.21 -12.76
N GLY A 74 22.73 16.01 -13.31
CA GLY A 74 22.56 15.74 -14.74
C GLY A 74 23.81 15.95 -15.58
N LYS A 75 24.99 16.04 -14.96
CA LYS A 75 26.29 16.17 -15.67
C LYS A 75 26.82 14.83 -16.16
N LEU A 76 26.50 13.76 -15.44
CA LEU A 76 26.83 12.39 -15.79
C LEU A 76 25.52 11.63 -16.06
N LEU A 77 25.34 11.17 -17.30
CA LEU A 77 24.21 10.33 -17.66
C LEU A 77 24.63 8.87 -17.51
N ILE A 78 23.73 8.05 -16.95
CA ILE A 78 23.95 6.61 -16.89
C ILE A 78 23.89 6.05 -18.30
N ASP A 79 24.93 5.30 -18.70
CA ASP A 79 25.00 4.68 -20.04
C ASP A 79 23.96 3.57 -20.15
N PRO A 80 22.97 3.69 -21.07
CA PRO A 80 21.96 2.66 -21.28
C PRO A 80 22.53 1.34 -21.84
N ASN A 81 23.78 1.32 -22.30
CA ASN A 81 24.46 0.12 -22.77
C ASN A 81 25.32 -0.55 -21.69
N ALA A 82 25.36 0.00 -20.46
CA ALA A 82 26.03 -0.67 -19.35
C ALA A 82 25.34 -2.01 -19.02
N GLU A 83 26.07 -2.94 -18.44
CA GLU A 83 25.49 -4.22 -18.02
C GLU A 83 24.51 -4.04 -16.86
N ASP A 84 24.93 -3.30 -15.84
CA ASP A 84 24.15 -2.92 -14.65
C ASP A 84 24.66 -1.59 -14.08
N ILE A 85 23.91 -1.03 -13.13
CA ILE A 85 24.28 0.23 -12.47
C ILE A 85 25.59 0.11 -11.70
N HIS A 86 25.85 -1.04 -11.11
CA HIS A 86 27.03 -1.29 -10.28
C HIS A 86 28.32 -1.25 -11.11
N MET A 87 28.29 -1.89 -12.31
CA MET A 87 29.41 -1.86 -13.24
C MET A 87 29.62 -0.46 -13.81
N PHE A 88 28.56 0.28 -14.10
CA PHE A 88 28.63 1.64 -14.54
C PHE A 88 29.36 2.52 -13.52
N VAL A 89 28.96 2.49 -12.25
CA VAL A 89 29.57 3.28 -11.18
C VAL A 89 31.05 2.91 -10.99
N GLU A 90 31.37 1.61 -10.95
CA GLU A 90 32.72 1.13 -10.78
C GLU A 90 33.64 1.48 -11.99
N GLN A 91 33.10 1.45 -13.22
CA GLN A 91 33.80 1.86 -14.41
C GLN A 91 34.13 3.36 -14.37
N VAL A 92 33.16 4.20 -14.12
CA VAL A 92 33.36 5.67 -14.01
C VAL A 92 34.36 6.01 -12.91
N LEU A 93 34.28 5.33 -11.76
CA LEU A 93 35.23 5.49 -10.67
C LEU A 93 36.66 5.12 -11.10
N THR A 94 36.79 4.01 -11.82
CA THR A 94 38.09 3.54 -12.34
C THR A 94 38.66 4.49 -13.40
N GLU A 95 37.84 5.04 -14.27
CA GLU A 95 38.24 6.06 -15.25
C GLU A 95 38.77 7.33 -14.55
N ARG A 96 38.16 7.72 -13.43
CA ARG A 96 38.60 8.90 -12.67
C ARG A 96 39.86 8.69 -11.83
N LEU A 97 40.03 7.48 -11.23
CA LEU A 97 41.04 7.23 -10.20
C LEU A 97 42.10 6.20 -10.61
N GLY A 98 41.97 5.55 -11.77
CA GLY A 98 42.88 4.51 -12.22
C GLY A 98 42.88 3.30 -11.27
N ASP A 99 44.07 2.79 -10.90
CA ASP A 99 44.21 1.61 -10.08
C ASP A 99 43.65 1.76 -8.66
N THR A 100 43.58 2.98 -8.14
CA THR A 100 42.91 3.25 -6.86
C THR A 100 41.41 2.91 -6.93
N GLY A 101 40.72 3.27 -8.04
CA GLY A 101 39.30 2.94 -8.23
C GLY A 101 39.02 1.45 -8.24
N LYS A 102 39.91 0.66 -8.83
CA LYS A 102 39.79 -0.81 -8.88
C LYS A 102 39.83 -1.49 -7.50
N ARG A 103 40.36 -0.83 -6.47
CA ARG A 103 40.41 -1.38 -5.09
C ARG A 103 39.05 -1.42 -4.41
N LEU A 104 38.06 -0.70 -4.91
CA LEU A 104 36.70 -0.70 -4.37
C LEU A 104 36.11 -2.12 -4.31
N HIS A 105 36.43 -2.99 -5.26
CA HIS A 105 35.88 -4.35 -5.33
C HIS A 105 36.51 -5.33 -4.32
N THR A 106 37.54 -4.93 -3.59
CA THR A 106 38.23 -5.78 -2.60
C THR A 106 37.25 -6.28 -1.54
N ALA A 107 37.28 -7.60 -1.26
CA ALA A 107 36.44 -8.27 -0.27
C ALA A 107 34.91 -8.18 -0.51
N ARG A 108 34.48 -7.88 -1.73
CA ARG A 108 33.06 -7.75 -2.13
C ARG A 108 32.77 -8.62 -3.35
N SER A 109 31.53 -9.07 -3.48
CA SER A 109 30.97 -9.70 -4.69
C SER A 109 29.81 -8.87 -5.22
N ARG A 110 29.51 -9.01 -6.51
CA ARG A 110 28.29 -8.48 -7.10
C ARG A 110 27.05 -9.01 -6.37
N ASN A 111 27.08 -10.25 -5.89
CA ASN A 111 25.93 -10.89 -5.25
C ASN A 111 25.51 -10.22 -3.94
N ASP A 112 26.45 -9.91 -3.03
CA ASP A 112 26.12 -9.22 -1.78
C ASP A 112 25.89 -7.71 -1.99
N GLN A 113 26.51 -7.11 -2.98
CA GLN A 113 26.26 -5.74 -3.39
C GLN A 113 24.81 -5.55 -3.87
N VAL A 114 24.33 -6.36 -4.81
CA VAL A 114 22.95 -6.30 -5.32
C VAL A 114 21.96 -6.57 -4.20
N ALA A 115 22.22 -7.55 -3.31
CA ALA A 115 21.36 -7.84 -2.17
C ALA A 115 21.28 -6.68 -1.17
N LEU A 116 22.36 -5.91 -1.00
CA LEU A 116 22.36 -4.68 -0.21
C LEU A 116 21.50 -3.60 -0.85
N ASP A 117 21.75 -3.32 -2.13
CA ASP A 117 21.19 -2.16 -2.82
C ASP A 117 19.67 -2.27 -2.96
N ILE A 118 19.16 -3.45 -3.29
CA ILE A 118 17.72 -3.68 -3.35
C ILE A 118 17.06 -3.52 -1.97
N ARG A 119 17.68 -3.98 -0.88
CA ARG A 119 17.16 -3.78 0.48
C ARG A 119 17.13 -2.30 0.85
N MET A 120 18.19 -1.56 0.57
CA MET A 120 18.26 -0.12 0.82
C MET A 120 17.20 0.63 0.02
N TYR A 121 17.06 0.32 -1.27
CA TYR A 121 16.07 0.91 -2.14
C TYR A 121 14.64 0.66 -1.64
N LEU A 122 14.32 -0.60 -1.32
CA LEU A 122 12.99 -0.97 -0.85
C LEU A 122 12.66 -0.38 0.53
N ARG A 123 13.65 -0.17 1.41
CA ARG A 123 13.45 0.56 2.68
C ARG A 123 12.94 1.99 2.43
N ASP A 124 13.58 2.70 1.50
CA ASP A 124 13.19 4.07 1.15
C ASP A 124 11.77 4.09 0.56
N GLU A 125 11.46 3.15 -0.32
CA GLU A 125 10.15 3.01 -0.96
C GLU A 125 9.04 2.67 0.05
N ILE A 126 9.31 1.80 1.02
CA ILE A 126 8.35 1.48 2.09
C ILE A 126 8.00 2.73 2.89
N LEU A 127 8.99 3.55 3.26
CA LEU A 127 8.77 4.78 4.02
C LEU A 127 7.92 5.79 3.24
N GLU A 128 8.15 5.92 1.93
CA GLU A 128 7.31 6.76 1.06
C GLU A 128 5.86 6.25 1.03
N ILE A 129 5.66 4.95 0.86
CA ILE A 129 4.31 4.35 0.83
C ILE A 129 3.62 4.47 2.19
N ILE A 130 4.33 4.30 3.30
CA ILE A 130 3.80 4.54 4.65
C ILE A 130 3.31 5.99 4.78
N SER A 131 4.11 6.96 4.32
CA SER A 131 3.71 8.37 4.33
C SER A 131 2.44 8.62 3.53
N MET A 132 2.34 8.06 2.32
CA MET A 132 1.14 8.18 1.48
C MET A 132 -0.09 7.49 2.09
N ALA A 133 0.09 6.31 2.69
CA ALA A 133 -1.01 5.59 3.34
C ALA A 133 -1.52 6.32 4.59
N ARG A 134 -0.64 7.00 5.33
CA ARG A 134 -1.00 7.91 6.42
C ARG A 134 -1.82 9.09 5.90
N GLU A 135 -1.38 9.74 4.83
CA GLU A 135 -2.09 10.86 4.20
C GLU A 135 -3.49 10.43 3.73
N LEU A 136 -3.60 9.26 3.09
CA LEU A 136 -4.89 8.69 2.68
C LEU A 136 -5.80 8.44 3.90
N THR A 137 -5.25 7.90 4.97
CA THR A 137 -5.99 7.61 6.22
C THR A 137 -6.49 8.91 6.86
N GLU A 138 -5.65 9.95 6.94
CA GLU A 138 -6.05 11.26 7.47
C GLU A 138 -7.11 11.93 6.59
N THR A 139 -7.00 11.78 5.27
CA THR A 139 -8.04 12.26 4.32
C THR A 139 -9.40 11.64 4.62
N LEU A 140 -9.44 10.31 4.90
CA LEU A 140 -10.67 9.63 5.30
C LEU A 140 -11.21 10.13 6.64
N CYS A 141 -10.33 10.37 7.61
CA CYS A 141 -10.71 10.93 8.91
C CYS A 141 -11.33 12.32 8.77
N THR A 142 -10.73 13.18 7.95
CA THR A 142 -11.22 14.54 7.69
C THR A 142 -12.60 14.52 7.02
N ILE A 143 -12.78 13.70 5.98
CA ILE A 143 -14.07 13.55 5.31
C ILE A 143 -15.14 13.00 6.28
N ALA A 144 -14.76 12.06 7.12
CA ALA A 144 -15.66 11.47 8.11
C ALA A 144 -16.10 12.50 9.17
N GLU A 145 -15.18 13.34 9.67
CA GLU A 145 -15.50 14.41 10.61
C GLU A 145 -16.60 15.35 10.08
N ASP A 146 -16.50 15.71 8.80
CA ASP A 146 -17.46 16.58 8.14
C ASP A 146 -18.83 15.91 7.88
N ASN A 147 -18.92 14.57 8.02
CA ASN A 147 -20.09 13.78 7.64
C ASN A 147 -20.61 12.83 8.72
N LEU A 148 -20.40 13.19 10.01
CA LEU A 148 -20.82 12.39 11.17
C LEU A 148 -22.32 12.14 11.25
N ASP A 149 -23.12 13.05 10.70
CA ASP A 149 -24.58 13.04 10.68
C ASP A 149 -25.18 12.61 9.33
N ALA A 150 -24.35 12.31 8.34
CA ALA A 150 -24.80 11.88 7.01
C ALA A 150 -25.33 10.45 7.04
N VAL A 151 -26.62 10.28 7.34
CA VAL A 151 -27.28 8.97 7.40
C VAL A 151 -27.35 8.33 6.02
N MET A 152 -26.92 7.08 5.94
CA MET A 152 -26.99 6.24 4.74
C MET A 152 -27.43 4.81 5.07
N PRO A 153 -27.94 4.05 4.10
CA PRO A 153 -28.18 2.63 4.31
C PRO A 153 -26.85 1.86 4.37
N GLY A 154 -26.66 1.05 5.41
CA GLY A 154 -25.66 -0.01 5.42
C GLY A 154 -26.18 -1.23 4.66
N TYR A 155 -25.27 -1.94 3.99
CA TYR A 155 -25.61 -3.07 3.11
C TYR A 155 -24.98 -4.37 3.61
N THR A 156 -25.75 -5.45 3.51
CA THR A 156 -25.27 -6.83 3.52
C THR A 156 -25.87 -7.54 2.31
N HIS A 157 -25.11 -8.39 1.61
CA HIS A 157 -25.59 -9.06 0.37
C HIS A 157 -26.10 -8.07 -0.70
N LEU A 158 -25.57 -6.85 -0.74
CA LEU A 158 -26.09 -5.72 -1.53
C LEU A 158 -27.58 -5.38 -1.27
N GLN A 159 -28.14 -5.86 -0.16
CA GLN A 159 -29.46 -5.48 0.32
C GLN A 159 -29.32 -4.45 1.44
N ARG A 160 -30.23 -3.48 1.49
CA ARG A 160 -30.30 -2.50 2.58
C ARG A 160 -30.58 -3.24 3.88
N ALA A 161 -29.73 -3.00 4.89
CA ALA A 161 -29.75 -3.77 6.13
C ALA A 161 -30.11 -2.93 7.34
N GLN A 162 -29.23 -2.00 7.72
CA GLN A 162 -29.39 -1.14 8.90
C GLN A 162 -28.92 0.28 8.59
N PRO A 163 -29.44 1.31 9.28
CA PRO A 163 -28.98 2.69 9.11
C PRO A 163 -27.59 2.85 9.75
N ILE A 164 -26.68 3.49 8.99
CA ILE A 164 -25.35 3.90 9.43
C ILE A 164 -25.11 5.35 9.02
N THR A 165 -23.92 5.88 9.29
CA THR A 165 -23.48 7.16 8.70
C THR A 165 -22.40 6.92 7.65
N PHE A 166 -22.25 7.85 6.72
CA PHE A 166 -21.18 7.86 5.75
C PHE A 166 -19.81 7.88 6.45
N ALA A 167 -19.69 8.66 7.52
CA ALA A 167 -18.50 8.69 8.37
C ALA A 167 -18.15 7.30 8.93
N HIS A 168 -19.13 6.57 9.47
CA HIS A 168 -18.91 5.21 9.97
C HIS A 168 -18.40 4.27 8.90
N HIS A 169 -18.95 4.38 7.68
CA HIS A 169 -18.51 3.59 6.54
C HIS A 169 -17.04 3.87 6.18
N LEU A 170 -16.64 5.15 6.12
CA LEU A 170 -15.26 5.55 5.84
C LEU A 170 -14.28 5.04 6.89
N MET A 171 -14.68 5.03 8.16
CA MET A 171 -13.83 4.50 9.23
C MET A 171 -13.54 3.00 9.08
N ALA A 172 -14.39 2.24 8.40
CA ALA A 172 -14.08 0.85 8.09
C ALA A 172 -12.85 0.76 7.16
N TYR A 173 -12.76 1.61 6.13
CA TYR A 173 -11.59 1.68 5.24
C TYR A 173 -10.35 2.24 5.94
N ALA A 174 -10.50 3.26 6.77
CA ALA A 174 -9.41 3.79 7.57
C ALA A 174 -8.79 2.70 8.49
N ASN A 175 -9.63 1.86 9.12
CA ASN A 175 -9.15 0.70 9.88
C ASN A 175 -8.42 -0.35 9.04
N MET A 176 -8.78 -0.53 7.76
CA MET A 176 -8.02 -1.40 6.85
C MET A 176 -6.63 -0.84 6.60
N LEU A 177 -6.52 0.46 6.33
CA LEU A 177 -5.24 1.15 6.11
C LEU A 177 -4.33 1.11 7.35
N VAL A 178 -4.86 1.26 8.56
CA VAL A 178 -4.07 1.09 9.81
C VAL A 178 -3.44 -0.30 9.86
N ARG A 179 -4.17 -1.34 9.47
CA ARG A 179 -3.60 -2.70 9.39
C ARG A 179 -2.56 -2.85 8.27
N ASP A 180 -2.71 -2.11 7.17
CA ASP A 180 -1.72 -2.11 6.08
C ASP A 180 -0.44 -1.39 6.50
N LEU A 181 -0.53 -0.28 7.22
CA LEU A 181 0.61 0.40 7.84
C LEU A 181 1.39 -0.53 8.77
N GLY A 182 0.70 -1.32 9.59
CA GLY A 182 1.35 -2.34 10.43
C GLY A 182 2.09 -3.39 9.62
N ARG A 183 1.52 -3.89 8.49
CA ARG A 183 2.21 -4.85 7.60
C ARG A 183 3.46 -4.25 6.97
N LEU A 184 3.39 -3.02 6.49
CA LEU A 184 4.53 -2.32 5.91
C LEU A 184 5.65 -2.10 6.95
N ALA A 185 5.31 -1.69 8.17
CA ALA A 185 6.25 -1.52 9.27
C ALA A 185 6.91 -2.87 9.67
N ASP A 186 6.15 -3.95 9.71
CA ASP A 186 6.68 -5.29 9.99
C ASP A 186 7.61 -5.77 8.88
N THR A 187 7.28 -5.52 7.62
CA THR A 187 8.14 -5.83 6.47
C THR A 187 9.43 -5.04 6.54
N TYR A 188 9.35 -3.73 6.79
CA TYR A 188 10.53 -2.88 6.97
C TYR A 188 11.48 -3.44 8.04
N LYS A 189 10.96 -3.80 9.20
CA LYS A 189 11.75 -4.34 10.30
C LYS A 189 12.51 -5.63 9.93
N ARG A 190 11.85 -6.57 9.22
CA ARG A 190 12.49 -7.82 8.79
C ARG A 190 13.48 -7.61 7.65
N MET A 191 13.23 -6.65 6.77
CA MET A 191 14.13 -6.29 5.68
C MET A 191 15.40 -5.58 6.18
N ASN A 192 15.32 -4.86 7.31
CA ASN A 192 16.38 -3.98 7.79
C ASN A 192 17.58 -4.73 8.42
N VAL A 193 18.08 -5.74 7.68
CA VAL A 193 19.23 -6.57 8.03
C VAL A 193 20.25 -6.56 6.90
N MET A 194 21.48 -6.13 7.17
CA MET A 194 22.52 -5.83 6.19
C MET A 194 23.23 -7.10 5.66
N PRO A 195 23.19 -7.37 4.34
CA PRO A 195 23.82 -8.58 3.76
C PRO A 195 25.29 -8.38 3.36
N LEU A 196 25.80 -7.15 3.19
CA LEU A 196 27.13 -6.90 2.66
C LEU A 196 28.22 -7.56 3.53
N GLY A 197 29.24 -8.10 2.88
CA GLY A 197 30.25 -8.95 3.50
C GLY A 197 29.92 -10.43 3.45
N SER A 198 28.77 -10.80 2.87
CA SER A 198 28.47 -12.21 2.54
C SER A 198 29.31 -12.72 1.36
N GLY A 199 29.92 -11.82 0.60
CA GLY A 199 30.65 -12.15 -0.62
C GLY A 199 29.77 -12.80 -1.67
N ALA A 200 30.34 -13.73 -2.46
CA ALA A 200 29.54 -14.47 -3.42
C ALA A 200 28.58 -15.47 -2.73
N LEU A 201 29.02 -16.09 -1.61
CA LEU A 201 28.27 -17.05 -0.80
C LEU A 201 28.99 -17.47 0.50
N ALA A 202 30.31 -17.33 0.59
CA ALA A 202 31.15 -17.85 1.67
C ALA A 202 31.90 -16.72 2.40
N SER A 203 31.39 -15.47 2.37
CA SER A 203 32.06 -14.31 2.95
C SER A 203 33.44 -14.05 2.30
N THR A 204 34.42 -13.65 3.09
CA THR A 204 35.77 -13.31 2.63
C THR A 204 36.82 -13.68 3.67
N THR A 205 38.07 -13.83 3.26
CA THR A 205 39.24 -14.06 4.16
C THR A 205 39.81 -12.76 4.73
N TYR A 206 39.33 -11.60 4.26
CA TYR A 206 39.74 -10.30 4.79
C TYR A 206 39.05 -10.00 6.12
N PRO A 207 39.70 -9.29 7.05
CA PRO A 207 39.14 -8.92 8.36
C PRO A 207 38.19 -7.71 8.23
N ILE A 208 37.12 -7.85 7.44
CA ILE A 208 36.11 -6.80 7.26
C ILE A 208 35.29 -6.57 8.52
N ASP A 209 34.85 -5.33 8.76
CA ASP A 209 33.89 -4.99 9.82
C ASP A 209 32.50 -4.73 9.25
N ARG A 210 31.67 -5.79 9.24
CA ARG A 210 30.30 -5.73 8.78
C ARG A 210 29.41 -4.87 9.68
N ARG A 211 29.70 -4.79 11.00
CA ARG A 211 28.92 -3.98 11.93
C ARG A 211 29.13 -2.50 11.72
N GLN A 212 30.36 -2.09 11.39
CA GLN A 212 30.65 -0.71 10.99
C GLN A 212 29.82 -0.32 9.76
N VAL A 213 29.82 -1.14 8.72
CA VAL A 213 29.04 -0.90 7.49
C VAL A 213 27.53 -0.84 7.78
N SER A 214 27.01 -1.78 8.58
CA SER A 214 25.62 -1.80 9.03
C SER A 214 25.21 -0.50 9.72
N ALA A 215 26.02 -0.03 10.65
CA ALA A 215 25.77 1.21 11.38
C ALA A 215 25.81 2.44 10.46
N MET A 216 26.75 2.53 9.52
CA MET A 216 26.86 3.62 8.55
C MET A 216 25.64 3.69 7.62
N LEU A 217 25.05 2.55 7.26
CA LEU A 217 23.91 2.44 6.36
C LEU A 217 22.55 2.38 7.09
N GLY A 218 22.55 2.51 8.43
CA GLY A 218 21.32 2.56 9.23
C GLY A 218 20.54 1.24 9.25
N PHE A 219 21.23 0.09 9.19
CA PHE A 219 20.62 -1.22 9.40
C PHE A 219 20.61 -1.58 10.88
N ASP A 220 19.60 -2.34 11.30
CA ASP A 220 19.45 -2.76 12.70
C ASP A 220 20.42 -3.91 13.06
N ASP A 221 20.76 -4.78 12.11
CA ASP A 221 21.65 -5.91 12.30
C ASP A 221 22.32 -6.34 10.97
N ILE A 222 23.08 -7.42 11.02
CA ILE A 222 23.74 -8.08 9.87
C ILE A 222 23.15 -9.47 9.65
N THR A 223 23.14 -9.96 8.40
CA THR A 223 22.76 -11.34 8.09
C THR A 223 23.72 -12.32 8.74
N GLN A 224 23.20 -13.38 9.37
CA GLN A 224 23.97 -14.31 10.18
C GLN A 224 24.60 -15.45 9.37
N ASN A 225 24.11 -15.68 8.15
CA ASN A 225 24.64 -16.69 7.24
C ASN A 225 24.88 -16.07 5.86
N SER A 226 26.07 -16.27 5.30
CA SER A 226 26.45 -15.65 4.03
C SER A 226 25.78 -16.27 2.80
N LEU A 227 25.40 -17.54 2.85
CA LEU A 227 24.60 -18.18 1.79
C LEU A 227 23.20 -17.58 1.74
N ASP A 228 22.56 -17.42 2.90
CA ASP A 228 21.26 -16.81 3.07
C ASP A 228 21.30 -15.33 2.69
N GLY A 229 22.31 -14.59 3.13
CA GLY A 229 22.46 -13.15 2.87
C GLY A 229 22.46 -12.75 1.40
N VAL A 230 22.92 -13.62 0.50
CA VAL A 230 22.90 -13.39 -0.96
C VAL A 230 21.71 -14.05 -1.67
N SER A 231 21.08 -15.03 -1.04
CA SER A 231 19.98 -15.82 -1.60
C SER A 231 18.60 -15.30 -1.25
N ASP A 232 18.45 -14.66 -0.09
CA ASP A 232 17.17 -14.21 0.44
C ASP A 232 16.50 -13.16 -0.48
N ARG A 233 15.25 -13.42 -0.79
CA ARG A 233 14.30 -12.51 -1.45
C ARG A 233 12.93 -12.49 -0.76
N ASP A 234 12.86 -13.05 0.45
CA ASP A 234 11.62 -13.07 1.24
C ASP A 234 11.10 -11.65 1.46
N PHE A 235 12.00 -10.69 1.65
CA PHE A 235 11.65 -9.28 1.82
C PHE A 235 10.95 -8.66 0.59
N CYS A 236 11.29 -9.08 -0.64
CA CYS A 236 10.58 -8.68 -1.86
C CYS A 236 9.17 -9.28 -1.90
N ILE A 237 9.06 -10.58 -1.59
CA ILE A 237 7.79 -11.32 -1.57
C ILE A 237 6.87 -10.76 -0.48
N GLU A 238 7.40 -10.53 0.71
CA GLU A 238 6.63 -9.99 1.83
C GLU A 238 6.13 -8.57 1.55
N LEU A 239 6.99 -7.70 1.01
CA LEU A 239 6.58 -6.36 0.59
C LEU A 239 5.48 -6.43 -0.47
N CYS A 240 5.68 -7.19 -1.53
CA CYS A 240 4.68 -7.33 -2.60
C CYS A 240 3.37 -7.93 -2.09
N SER A 241 3.42 -8.83 -1.08
CA SER A 241 2.24 -9.35 -0.39
C SER A 241 1.51 -8.25 0.39
N ALA A 242 2.22 -7.41 1.13
CA ALA A 242 1.65 -6.28 1.85
C ALA A 242 1.00 -5.28 0.87
N LEU A 243 1.68 -4.96 -0.23
CA LEU A 243 1.17 -4.11 -1.31
C LEU A 243 -0.09 -4.72 -1.97
N SER A 244 -0.11 -6.03 -2.17
CA SER A 244 -1.27 -6.75 -2.72
C SER A 244 -2.50 -6.64 -1.82
N ILE A 245 -2.32 -6.71 -0.49
CA ILE A 245 -3.41 -6.54 0.48
C ILE A 245 -3.91 -5.09 0.47
N LEU A 246 -3.01 -4.11 0.46
CA LEU A 246 -3.37 -2.70 0.36
C LEU A 246 -4.15 -2.41 -0.93
N MET A 247 -3.69 -2.91 -2.08
CA MET A 247 -4.41 -2.77 -3.34
C MET A 247 -5.79 -3.46 -3.31
N MET A 248 -5.94 -4.57 -2.63
CA MET A 248 -7.24 -5.23 -2.43
C MET A 248 -8.20 -4.31 -1.66
N HIS A 249 -7.73 -3.61 -0.63
CA HIS A 249 -8.54 -2.64 0.11
C HIS A 249 -8.94 -1.45 -0.78
N LEU A 250 -8.01 -0.90 -1.56
CA LEU A 250 -8.30 0.17 -2.52
C LEU A 250 -9.27 -0.30 -3.60
N SER A 251 -9.14 -1.53 -4.09
CA SER A 251 -10.05 -2.12 -5.08
C SER A 251 -11.48 -2.25 -4.53
N ARG A 252 -11.65 -2.73 -3.29
CA ARG A 252 -12.96 -2.80 -2.64
C ARG A 252 -13.59 -1.42 -2.48
N PHE A 253 -12.81 -0.45 -2.03
CA PHE A 253 -13.32 0.93 -1.90
C PHE A 253 -13.67 1.53 -3.26
N SER A 254 -12.85 1.28 -4.28
CA SER A 254 -13.12 1.71 -5.65
C SER A 254 -14.43 1.14 -6.18
N GLU A 255 -14.75 -0.13 -5.90
CA GLU A 255 -16.02 -0.74 -6.28
C GLU A 255 -17.22 -0.01 -5.67
N GLU A 256 -17.15 0.32 -4.38
CA GLU A 256 -18.22 1.08 -3.72
C GLU A 256 -18.35 2.50 -4.29
N ILE A 257 -17.24 3.18 -4.57
CA ILE A 257 -17.26 4.51 -5.20
C ILE A 257 -17.92 4.44 -6.59
N VAL A 258 -17.59 3.43 -7.40
CA VAL A 258 -18.25 3.21 -8.71
C VAL A 258 -19.76 3.07 -8.54
N MET A 259 -20.20 2.23 -7.60
CA MET A 259 -21.63 2.08 -7.29
C MET A 259 -22.24 3.41 -6.83
N TRP A 260 -21.60 4.12 -5.91
CA TRP A 260 -22.13 5.38 -5.36
C TRP A 260 -22.19 6.51 -6.40
N CYS A 261 -21.33 6.50 -7.42
CA CYS A 261 -21.39 7.44 -8.54
C CYS A 261 -22.49 7.13 -9.55
N SER A 262 -23.03 5.91 -9.57
CA SER A 262 -24.05 5.49 -10.54
C SER A 262 -25.35 6.31 -10.38
N TRP A 263 -26.14 6.39 -11.45
CA TRP A 263 -27.45 7.06 -11.42
C TRP A 263 -28.43 6.41 -10.44
N GLU A 264 -28.30 5.13 -10.19
CA GLU A 264 -29.13 4.37 -9.27
C GLU A 264 -28.90 4.72 -7.82
N PHE A 265 -27.63 5.01 -7.45
CA PHE A 265 -27.25 5.39 -6.09
C PHE A 265 -27.14 6.92 -5.92
N LYS A 266 -26.34 7.59 -6.72
CA LYS A 266 -26.05 9.03 -6.63
C LYS A 266 -25.71 9.49 -5.20
N PHE A 267 -24.98 8.69 -4.46
CA PHE A 267 -24.54 9.02 -3.10
C PHE A 267 -23.41 10.02 -3.09
N ILE A 268 -22.56 9.95 -4.12
CA ILE A 268 -21.45 10.87 -4.34
C ILE A 268 -21.38 11.31 -5.79
N GLU A 269 -20.63 12.37 -6.03
CA GLU A 269 -20.20 12.79 -7.35
C GLU A 269 -18.71 13.12 -7.29
N LEU A 270 -17.90 12.52 -8.19
CA LEU A 270 -16.48 12.86 -8.31
C LEU A 270 -16.32 14.22 -8.97
N ASP A 271 -15.26 14.93 -8.65
CA ASP A 271 -14.89 16.17 -9.32
C ASP A 271 -14.56 15.92 -10.80
N ASP A 272 -14.77 16.90 -11.66
CA ASP A 272 -14.51 16.81 -13.09
C ASP A 272 -13.03 16.52 -13.39
N ALA A 273 -12.13 17.00 -12.55
CA ALA A 273 -10.69 16.73 -12.68
C ALA A 273 -10.32 15.26 -12.47
N TYR A 274 -11.22 14.45 -11.87
CA TYR A 274 -11.02 13.04 -11.55
C TYR A 274 -12.06 12.13 -12.22
N SER A 275 -12.63 12.58 -13.32
CA SER A 275 -13.65 11.87 -14.08
C SER A 275 -13.40 12.06 -15.56
N THR A 276 -13.96 11.18 -16.40
CA THR A 276 -13.98 11.38 -17.84
C THR A 276 -15.41 11.43 -18.39
N GLY A 277 -15.56 12.03 -19.54
CA GLY A 277 -16.83 12.08 -20.27
C GLY A 277 -16.91 11.01 -21.35
N SER A 278 -17.93 11.12 -22.19
CA SER A 278 -18.10 10.32 -23.40
C SER A 278 -18.05 11.22 -24.62
N SER A 279 -17.37 10.78 -25.68
CA SER A 279 -17.31 11.50 -26.95
C SER A 279 -18.65 11.56 -27.69
N ILE A 280 -19.61 10.71 -27.30
CA ILE A 280 -20.93 10.58 -27.97
C ILE A 280 -22.11 10.84 -27.03
N MET A 281 -21.92 10.70 -25.70
CA MET A 281 -22.97 10.85 -24.69
C MET A 281 -22.64 12.04 -23.78
N PRO A 282 -23.15 13.27 -24.05
CA PRO A 282 -22.72 14.48 -23.34
C PRO A 282 -23.10 14.50 -21.84
N GLN A 283 -24.04 13.67 -21.41
CA GLN A 283 -24.47 13.56 -20.01
C GLN A 283 -23.63 12.59 -19.19
N LYS A 284 -22.75 11.78 -19.83
CA LYS A 284 -22.02 10.67 -19.16
C LYS A 284 -20.77 11.17 -18.46
N LYS A 285 -20.61 10.78 -17.21
CA LYS A 285 -19.44 11.03 -16.37
C LYS A 285 -18.98 9.70 -15.76
N ASN A 286 -17.74 9.32 -16.05
CA ASN A 286 -17.20 8.00 -15.69
C ASN A 286 -16.25 8.11 -14.52
N PRO A 287 -16.28 7.17 -13.57
CA PRO A 287 -15.34 7.09 -12.45
C PRO A 287 -14.07 6.28 -12.84
N ASP A 288 -13.39 6.65 -13.94
CA ASP A 288 -12.32 5.86 -14.54
C ASP A 288 -11.14 5.58 -13.59
N ILE A 289 -10.82 6.51 -12.69
CA ILE A 289 -9.73 6.33 -11.73
C ILE A 289 -9.98 5.09 -10.87
N THR A 290 -11.18 4.97 -10.34
CA THR A 290 -11.55 3.83 -9.49
C THR A 290 -11.62 2.53 -10.28
N GLU A 291 -12.06 2.57 -11.52
CA GLU A 291 -12.03 1.40 -12.41
C GLU A 291 -10.60 0.95 -12.71
N LEU A 292 -9.69 1.89 -12.99
CA LEU A 292 -8.28 1.60 -13.21
C LEU A 292 -7.59 1.05 -11.95
N ILE A 293 -7.92 1.54 -10.76
CA ILE A 293 -7.38 1.01 -9.50
C ILE A 293 -7.80 -0.45 -9.31
N ARG A 294 -9.07 -0.79 -9.59
CA ARG A 294 -9.52 -2.19 -9.62
C ARG A 294 -8.70 -3.05 -10.58
N GLY A 295 -8.49 -2.56 -11.80
CA GLY A 295 -7.70 -3.25 -12.83
C GLY A 295 -6.24 -3.43 -12.42
N LYS A 296 -5.61 -2.36 -11.92
CA LYS A 296 -4.20 -2.36 -11.48
C LYS A 296 -3.95 -3.27 -10.27
N THR A 297 -4.95 -3.57 -9.47
CA THR A 297 -4.86 -4.55 -8.38
C THR A 297 -4.44 -5.93 -8.89
N GLY A 298 -5.01 -6.36 -10.02
CA GLY A 298 -4.63 -7.63 -10.65
C GLY A 298 -3.18 -7.65 -11.15
N ARG A 299 -2.62 -6.49 -11.54
CA ARG A 299 -1.21 -6.37 -11.94
C ARG A 299 -0.30 -6.64 -10.75
N VAL A 300 -0.52 -5.99 -9.59
CA VAL A 300 0.26 -6.21 -8.37
C VAL A 300 0.17 -7.66 -7.87
N TYR A 301 -0.98 -8.32 -8.04
CA TYR A 301 -1.11 -9.76 -7.77
C TYR A 301 -0.24 -10.60 -8.72
N GLY A 302 -0.15 -10.18 -9.98
CA GLY A 302 0.74 -10.82 -10.97
C GLY A 302 2.20 -10.72 -10.52
N ASP A 303 2.64 -9.55 -10.04
CA ASP A 303 4.00 -9.31 -9.55
C ASP A 303 4.34 -10.21 -8.34
N LEU A 304 3.42 -10.31 -7.37
CA LEU A 304 3.57 -11.24 -6.24
C LEU A 304 3.71 -12.69 -6.71
N ASN A 305 2.89 -13.11 -7.66
CA ASN A 305 2.96 -14.46 -8.21
C ASN A 305 4.29 -14.68 -8.95
N THR A 306 4.79 -13.69 -9.68
CA THR A 306 6.09 -13.73 -10.35
C THR A 306 7.21 -13.98 -9.36
N LEU A 307 7.27 -13.22 -8.27
CA LEU A 307 8.29 -13.39 -7.21
C LEU A 307 8.23 -14.77 -6.56
N LEU A 308 7.04 -15.26 -6.22
CA LEU A 308 6.84 -16.60 -5.63
C LEU A 308 7.29 -17.70 -6.59
N VAL A 309 6.94 -17.59 -7.88
CA VAL A 309 7.30 -18.59 -8.91
C VAL A 309 8.78 -18.53 -9.21
N MET A 310 9.40 -17.35 -9.27
CA MET A 310 10.83 -17.17 -9.47
C MET A 310 11.64 -17.90 -8.38
N MET A 311 11.31 -17.70 -7.11
CA MET A 311 12.07 -18.26 -5.99
C MET A 311 11.84 -19.75 -5.76
N LYS A 312 10.68 -20.30 -6.15
CA LYS A 312 10.40 -21.72 -5.93
C LYS A 312 11.45 -22.62 -6.60
N GLY A 313 12.04 -23.52 -5.87
CA GLY A 313 12.95 -24.54 -6.41
C GLY A 313 14.34 -24.07 -6.78
N LEU A 314 14.70 -22.80 -6.57
CA LEU A 314 16.07 -22.33 -6.76
C LEU A 314 17.01 -22.93 -5.69
N PRO A 315 18.20 -23.45 -6.08
CA PRO A 315 19.21 -23.80 -5.11
C PRO A 315 19.87 -22.55 -4.52
N LEU A 316 20.51 -22.70 -3.36
CA LEU A 316 21.39 -21.67 -2.79
C LEU A 316 22.65 -21.53 -3.70
N ALA A 317 23.31 -20.39 -3.78
CA ALA A 317 23.07 -19.11 -3.15
C ALA A 317 22.38 -18.13 -4.11
N TYR A 318 23.09 -17.63 -5.12
CA TYR A 318 22.58 -16.76 -6.17
C TYR A 318 22.49 -17.50 -7.51
N ASN A 319 21.37 -17.33 -8.17
CA ASN A 319 21.12 -17.73 -9.56
C ASN A 319 20.62 -16.52 -10.35
N LYS A 320 20.91 -16.46 -11.64
CA LYS A 320 20.55 -15.31 -12.49
C LYS A 320 19.04 -15.07 -12.57
N ASP A 321 18.21 -16.10 -12.30
CA ASP A 321 16.76 -16.00 -12.13
C ASP A 321 16.36 -14.88 -11.17
N MET A 322 17.15 -14.64 -10.12
CA MET A 322 16.90 -13.60 -9.13
C MET A 322 17.03 -12.17 -9.68
N GLN A 323 17.49 -11.98 -10.92
CA GLN A 323 17.47 -10.65 -11.57
C GLN A 323 16.04 -10.17 -11.85
N GLU A 324 15.11 -11.14 -12.04
CA GLU A 324 13.68 -10.87 -12.27
C GLU A 324 12.95 -10.32 -11.03
N ASP A 325 13.59 -10.32 -9.86
CA ASP A 325 13.04 -9.75 -8.64
C ASP A 325 12.72 -8.25 -8.79
N LYS A 326 13.58 -7.52 -9.49
CA LYS A 326 13.53 -6.06 -9.60
C LYS A 326 12.37 -5.58 -10.45
N GLU A 327 12.16 -6.14 -11.62
CA GLU A 327 11.08 -5.71 -12.51
C GLU A 327 9.72 -5.90 -11.84
N ALA A 328 9.48 -7.06 -11.21
CA ALA A 328 8.23 -7.34 -10.52
C ALA A 328 8.01 -6.41 -9.32
N ILE A 329 8.98 -6.27 -8.42
CA ILE A 329 8.79 -5.44 -7.22
C ILE A 329 8.72 -3.94 -7.56
N PHE A 330 9.50 -3.46 -8.52
CA PHE A 330 9.47 -2.06 -8.95
C PHE A 330 8.15 -1.69 -9.63
N ASP A 331 7.61 -2.59 -10.44
CA ASP A 331 6.30 -2.41 -11.06
C ASP A 331 5.18 -2.34 -10.01
N ALA A 332 5.22 -3.22 -9.01
CA ALA A 332 4.28 -3.20 -7.90
C ALA A 332 4.34 -1.89 -7.11
N LEU A 333 5.55 -1.40 -6.77
CA LEU A 333 5.77 -0.14 -6.07
C LEU A 333 5.24 1.06 -6.85
N ASP A 334 5.64 1.18 -8.12
CA ASP A 334 5.24 2.30 -8.96
C ASP A 334 3.72 2.32 -9.18
N THR A 335 3.11 1.14 -9.35
CA THR A 335 1.66 0.98 -9.50
C THR A 335 0.92 1.42 -8.24
N VAL A 336 1.38 0.98 -7.06
CA VAL A 336 0.74 1.32 -5.77
C VAL A 336 0.86 2.80 -5.49
N LYS A 337 2.05 3.39 -5.64
CA LYS A 337 2.28 4.82 -5.43
C LYS A 337 1.40 5.67 -6.36
N LEU A 338 1.30 5.32 -7.63
CA LEU A 338 0.43 6.00 -8.58
C LEU A 338 -1.03 5.94 -8.16
N CYS A 339 -1.51 4.76 -7.72
CA CYS A 339 -2.88 4.59 -7.25
C CYS A 339 -3.18 5.46 -6.04
N ILE A 340 -2.32 5.45 -5.01
CA ILE A 340 -2.55 6.25 -3.79
C ILE A 340 -2.50 7.75 -4.10
N LYS A 341 -1.48 8.21 -4.84
CA LYS A 341 -1.31 9.61 -5.25
C LYS A 341 -2.53 10.18 -5.99
N THR A 342 -3.22 9.34 -6.75
CA THR A 342 -4.41 9.75 -7.50
C THR A 342 -5.68 9.63 -6.65
N PHE A 343 -5.73 8.63 -5.76
CA PHE A 343 -6.92 8.35 -4.94
C PHE A 343 -7.18 9.42 -3.88
N ILE A 344 -6.12 9.93 -3.23
CA ILE A 344 -6.21 10.96 -2.19
C ILE A 344 -6.95 12.21 -2.67
N PRO A 345 -6.49 12.93 -3.69
CA PRO A 345 -7.16 14.15 -4.14
C PRO A 345 -8.53 13.88 -4.75
N MET A 346 -8.76 12.73 -5.37
CA MET A 346 -10.08 12.32 -5.85
C MET A 346 -11.08 12.22 -4.70
N LEU A 347 -10.70 11.62 -3.57
CA LEU A 347 -11.56 11.54 -2.38
C LEU A 347 -11.77 12.90 -1.73
N ALA A 348 -10.71 13.69 -1.60
CA ALA A 348 -10.76 15.01 -0.96
C ALA A 348 -11.68 16.01 -1.69
N THR A 349 -11.88 15.83 -3.00
CA THR A 349 -12.70 16.73 -3.84
C THR A 349 -14.08 16.19 -4.17
N MET A 350 -14.40 14.94 -3.77
CA MET A 350 -15.71 14.36 -4.08
C MET A 350 -16.84 15.09 -3.35
N LYS A 351 -17.93 15.29 -4.06
CA LYS A 351 -19.17 15.84 -3.50
C LYS A 351 -20.00 14.72 -2.88
N ILE A 352 -20.47 14.93 -1.65
CA ILE A 352 -21.30 13.99 -0.91
C ILE A 352 -22.76 14.41 -0.98
N ASN A 353 -23.65 13.57 -1.51
CA ASN A 353 -25.06 13.83 -1.71
C ASN A 353 -25.86 13.25 -0.53
N ARG A 354 -25.80 13.92 0.63
CA ARG A 354 -26.44 13.49 1.89
C ARG A 354 -27.95 13.24 1.75
N GLU A 355 -28.64 14.07 0.97
CA GLU A 355 -30.08 13.91 0.73
C GLU A 355 -30.42 12.60 0.03
N ASN A 356 -29.63 12.20 -0.99
CA ASN A 356 -29.84 10.94 -1.70
C ASN A 356 -29.56 9.74 -0.78
N MET A 357 -28.50 9.81 0.04
CA MET A 357 -28.20 8.79 1.04
C MET A 357 -29.35 8.64 2.02
N ARG A 358 -29.83 9.77 2.58
CA ARG A 358 -30.95 9.79 3.53
C ARG A 358 -32.24 9.26 2.91
N ALA A 359 -32.55 9.65 1.67
CA ALA A 359 -33.74 9.17 0.94
C ALA A 359 -33.65 7.67 0.64
N ALA A 360 -32.45 7.17 0.34
CA ALA A 360 -32.24 5.73 0.17
C ALA A 360 -32.38 4.96 1.50
N ALA A 361 -31.94 5.53 2.61
CA ALA A 361 -32.09 4.96 3.95
C ALA A 361 -33.56 4.89 4.39
N ALA A 362 -34.38 5.85 3.99
CA ALA A 362 -35.82 5.86 4.30
C ALA A 362 -36.63 4.77 3.58
N ARG A 363 -36.00 4.03 2.65
CA ARG A 363 -36.67 2.97 1.90
C ARG A 363 -36.09 1.61 2.29
N GLY A 364 -36.93 0.58 2.40
CA GLY A 364 -36.49 -0.79 2.65
C GLY A 364 -36.51 -1.22 4.11
N PHE A 365 -37.22 -0.48 4.95
CA PHE A 365 -37.50 -0.88 6.36
C PHE A 365 -36.25 -1.16 7.18
N ILE A 366 -35.16 -0.43 6.95
CA ILE A 366 -33.87 -0.68 7.63
C ILE A 366 -33.91 -0.34 9.14
N ASN A 367 -34.99 0.33 9.59
CA ASN A 367 -35.33 0.60 10.98
C ASN A 367 -36.24 -0.46 11.64
N ALA A 368 -36.56 -1.52 10.92
CA ALA A 368 -37.42 -2.58 11.47
C ALA A 368 -36.81 -3.26 12.72
N THR A 369 -35.49 -3.42 12.75
CA THR A 369 -34.81 -3.94 13.95
C THR A 369 -35.03 -3.01 15.15
N ASP A 370 -34.99 -1.70 14.94
CA ASP A 370 -35.21 -0.71 16.00
C ASP A 370 -36.66 -0.72 16.50
N CYS A 371 -37.63 -1.03 15.61
CA CYS A 371 -39.02 -1.25 15.96
C CYS A 371 -39.18 -2.52 16.85
N ALA A 372 -38.48 -3.60 16.52
CA ALA A 372 -38.47 -4.80 17.36
C ALA A 372 -37.81 -4.54 18.72
N ASP A 373 -36.68 -3.85 18.73
CA ASP A 373 -35.94 -3.48 19.94
C ASP A 373 -36.76 -2.57 20.84
N TYR A 374 -37.60 -1.69 20.28
CA TYR A 374 -38.54 -0.88 21.04
C TYR A 374 -39.48 -1.75 21.89
N LEU A 375 -40.07 -2.80 21.31
CA LEU A 375 -40.92 -3.74 22.04
C LEU A 375 -40.13 -4.53 23.08
N VAL A 376 -38.91 -4.93 22.76
CA VAL A 376 -38.03 -5.65 23.72
C VAL A 376 -37.73 -4.78 24.93
N LYS A 377 -37.43 -3.51 24.74
CA LYS A 377 -37.20 -2.53 25.82
C LYS A 377 -38.44 -2.32 26.69
N LYS A 378 -39.64 -2.61 26.16
CA LYS A 378 -40.91 -2.58 26.89
C LYS A 378 -41.28 -3.94 27.47
N GLY A 379 -40.41 -4.93 27.44
CA GLY A 379 -40.53 -6.20 28.15
C GLY A 379 -40.98 -7.40 27.30
N LEU A 380 -41.13 -7.25 25.98
CA LEU A 380 -41.46 -8.38 25.11
C LEU A 380 -40.22 -9.25 24.81
N PRO A 381 -40.37 -10.58 24.74
CA PRO A 381 -39.29 -11.43 24.21
C PRO A 381 -38.94 -11.07 22.77
N PHE A 382 -37.64 -11.07 22.42
CA PHE A 382 -37.17 -10.68 21.10
C PHE A 382 -37.85 -11.45 19.93
N ARG A 383 -38.08 -12.75 20.12
CA ARG A 383 -38.72 -13.57 19.05
C ARG A 383 -40.16 -13.17 18.76
N ASP A 384 -40.88 -12.70 19.77
CA ASP A 384 -42.25 -12.20 19.60
C ASP A 384 -42.25 -10.80 19.01
N ALA A 385 -41.38 -9.91 19.47
CA ALA A 385 -41.16 -8.59 18.91
C ALA A 385 -40.77 -8.67 17.42
N TYR A 386 -39.89 -9.60 17.06
CA TYR A 386 -39.48 -9.87 15.68
C TYR A 386 -40.66 -10.25 14.79
N LYS A 387 -41.53 -11.20 15.24
CA LYS A 387 -42.70 -11.63 14.47
C LYS A 387 -43.70 -10.49 14.27
N ILE A 388 -43.97 -9.71 15.32
CA ILE A 388 -44.86 -8.54 15.27
C ILE A 388 -44.33 -7.54 14.25
N THR A 389 -43.05 -7.18 14.34
CA THR A 389 -42.41 -6.23 13.41
C THR A 389 -42.38 -6.77 11.99
N GLY A 390 -42.12 -8.05 11.78
CA GLY A 390 -42.19 -8.69 10.45
C GLY A 390 -43.59 -8.58 9.85
N THR A 391 -44.64 -8.73 10.64
CA THR A 391 -46.04 -8.55 10.19
C THR A 391 -46.32 -7.09 9.83
N LEU A 392 -45.81 -6.11 10.61
CA LEU A 392 -45.91 -4.68 10.28
C LEU A 392 -45.21 -4.34 8.95
N VAL A 393 -44.00 -4.86 8.74
CA VAL A 393 -43.28 -4.67 7.47
C VAL A 393 -44.05 -5.24 6.29
N ALA A 394 -44.58 -6.46 6.40
CA ALA A 394 -45.40 -7.07 5.35
C ALA A 394 -46.65 -6.24 5.04
N MET A 395 -47.31 -5.73 6.07
CA MET A 395 -48.48 -4.83 5.94
C MET A 395 -48.08 -3.51 5.24
N CYS A 396 -46.94 -2.91 5.60
CA CYS A 396 -46.45 -1.70 4.96
C CYS A 396 -46.13 -1.93 3.46
N ILE A 397 -45.51 -3.06 3.12
CA ILE A 397 -45.23 -3.43 1.73
C ILE A 397 -46.54 -3.56 0.93
N GLU A 398 -47.55 -4.25 1.46
CA GLU A 398 -48.85 -4.43 0.81
C GLU A 398 -49.57 -3.10 0.56
N ARG A 399 -49.43 -2.15 1.49
CA ARG A 399 -50.09 -0.84 1.40
C ARG A 399 -49.24 0.24 0.70
N GLY A 400 -48.02 -0.06 0.32
CA GLY A 400 -47.10 0.90 -0.29
C GLY A 400 -46.70 2.07 0.64
N THR A 401 -46.62 1.81 1.96
CA THR A 401 -46.30 2.82 3.01
C THR A 401 -45.02 2.40 3.78
N THR A 402 -44.57 3.22 4.70
CA THR A 402 -43.42 3.00 5.59
C THR A 402 -43.87 2.76 7.04
N LEU A 403 -42.94 2.31 7.89
CA LEU A 403 -43.22 2.19 9.32
C LEU A 403 -43.51 3.57 9.95
N GLU A 404 -42.83 4.61 9.51
CA GLU A 404 -43.01 5.98 10.00
C GLU A 404 -44.35 6.58 9.64
N GLU A 405 -44.94 6.15 8.54
CA GLU A 405 -46.22 6.66 8.03
C GLU A 405 -47.45 5.82 8.44
N LEU A 406 -47.18 4.61 8.99
CA LEU A 406 -48.25 3.70 9.41
C LEU A 406 -48.96 4.27 10.66
N PRO A 407 -50.30 4.42 10.69
CA PRO A 407 -51.04 4.91 11.84
C PRO A 407 -50.84 4.04 13.10
N LEU A 408 -50.79 4.67 14.29
CA LEU A 408 -50.55 3.98 15.57
C LEU A 408 -51.58 2.87 15.82
N GLU A 409 -52.81 3.06 15.35
CA GLU A 409 -53.88 2.08 15.49
C GLU A 409 -53.53 0.75 14.81
N GLU A 410 -52.79 0.77 13.72
CA GLU A 410 -52.35 -0.43 13.04
C GLU A 410 -51.26 -1.19 13.85
N TYR A 411 -50.36 -0.44 14.50
CA TYR A 411 -49.39 -0.99 15.42
C TYR A 411 -50.12 -1.67 16.62
N LYS A 412 -51.08 -0.97 17.21
CA LYS A 412 -51.84 -1.47 18.35
C LYS A 412 -52.70 -2.68 18.05
N LYS A 413 -53.14 -2.87 16.80
CA LYS A 413 -53.83 -4.11 16.40
C LYS A 413 -52.98 -5.36 16.58
N LEU A 414 -51.66 -5.23 16.49
CA LEU A 414 -50.71 -6.33 16.63
C LEU A 414 -50.16 -6.45 18.04
N CYS A 415 -50.02 -5.31 18.74
CA CYS A 415 -49.53 -5.30 20.11
C CYS A 415 -49.91 -3.98 20.82
N ASP A 416 -50.67 -4.07 21.91
CA ASP A 416 -51.13 -2.91 22.70
C ASP A 416 -49.99 -2.15 23.38
N THR A 417 -48.77 -2.73 23.42
CA THR A 417 -47.57 -2.13 24.01
C THR A 417 -47.05 -0.94 23.20
N PHE A 418 -47.43 -0.80 21.93
CA PHE A 418 -47.02 0.32 21.11
C PHE A 418 -47.67 1.63 21.58
N GLY A 419 -46.87 2.67 21.70
CA GLY A 419 -47.29 4.04 21.99
C GLY A 419 -46.74 5.00 20.90
N GLU A 420 -47.13 6.29 20.98
CA GLU A 420 -46.66 7.35 20.09
C GLU A 420 -45.12 7.44 20.02
N ASP A 421 -44.44 7.06 21.09
CA ASP A 421 -42.99 7.05 21.20
C ASP A 421 -42.31 6.05 20.26
N VAL A 422 -43.04 5.17 19.57
CA VAL A 422 -42.48 4.28 18.53
C VAL A 422 -41.91 5.08 17.40
N TYR A 423 -42.57 6.16 16.97
CA TYR A 423 -42.11 6.98 15.85
C TYR A 423 -40.74 7.63 16.10
N GLU A 424 -40.49 8.06 17.33
CA GLU A 424 -39.16 8.54 17.72
C GLU A 424 -38.13 7.40 17.78
N ALA A 425 -38.54 6.23 18.23
CA ALA A 425 -37.63 5.08 18.30
C ALA A 425 -37.16 4.57 16.95
N ILE A 426 -38.05 4.65 15.91
CA ILE A 426 -37.74 4.16 14.54
C ILE A 426 -37.23 5.27 13.60
N LYS A 427 -37.16 6.53 14.05
CA LYS A 427 -36.57 7.60 13.27
C LYS A 427 -35.11 7.30 12.96
N LEU A 428 -34.70 7.38 11.71
CA LEU A 428 -33.39 6.91 11.25
C LEU A 428 -32.23 7.54 12.01
N GLU A 429 -32.31 8.83 12.30
CA GLU A 429 -31.30 9.55 13.08
C GLU A 429 -31.20 8.98 14.51
N ASN A 430 -32.33 8.65 15.11
CA ASN A 430 -32.37 8.04 16.45
C ASN A 430 -31.87 6.59 16.44
N CYS A 431 -32.16 5.85 15.37
CA CYS A 431 -31.60 4.52 15.17
C CYS A 431 -30.07 4.53 15.14
N VAL A 432 -29.46 5.50 14.41
CA VAL A 432 -28.02 5.70 14.39
C VAL A 432 -27.50 6.18 15.75
N ASN A 433 -28.08 7.26 16.29
CA ASN A 433 -27.61 7.89 17.54
C ASN A 433 -27.71 7.00 18.78
N SER A 434 -28.56 5.97 18.74
CA SER A 434 -28.70 4.99 19.83
C SER A 434 -27.61 3.92 19.85
N ARG A 435 -26.83 3.77 18.76
CA ARG A 435 -25.78 2.75 18.63
C ARG A 435 -24.42 3.30 19.10
N ARG A 436 -24.30 3.56 20.41
CA ARG A 436 -23.17 4.28 21.05
C ARG A 436 -22.02 3.39 21.52
N VAL A 437 -22.16 2.07 21.40
CA VAL A 437 -21.09 1.15 21.80
C VAL A 437 -19.82 1.41 20.99
N PRO A 438 -18.62 1.15 21.52
CA PRO A 438 -17.38 1.27 20.75
C PRO A 438 -17.49 0.52 19.43
N GLY A 439 -17.12 1.19 18.34
CA GLY A 439 -17.27 0.65 16.97
C GLY A 439 -18.65 0.86 16.34
N GLY A 440 -19.61 1.45 17.06
CA GLY A 440 -20.95 1.77 16.53
C GLY A 440 -20.96 3.00 15.62
N PRO A 441 -22.10 3.23 14.90
CA PRO A 441 -22.25 4.34 13.95
C PRO A 441 -22.68 5.67 14.59
N ALA A 442 -22.95 5.74 15.89
CA ALA A 442 -23.30 7.01 16.53
C ALA A 442 -22.16 8.04 16.39
N PRO A 443 -22.47 9.34 16.15
CA PRO A 443 -21.45 10.36 15.93
C PRO A 443 -20.34 10.39 16.97
N GLU A 444 -20.68 10.21 18.25
CA GLU A 444 -19.70 10.16 19.35
C GLU A 444 -18.79 8.93 19.27
N ALA A 445 -19.34 7.77 18.88
CA ALA A 445 -18.55 6.55 18.70
C ALA A 445 -17.63 6.64 17.45
N VAL A 446 -18.10 7.31 16.41
CA VAL A 446 -17.29 7.56 15.19
C VAL A 446 -16.16 8.56 15.49
N ARG A 447 -16.40 9.62 16.27
CA ARG A 447 -15.33 10.52 16.73
C ARG A 447 -14.24 9.77 17.50
N SER A 448 -14.63 8.89 18.42
CA SER A 448 -13.66 8.05 19.13
C SER A 448 -12.88 7.13 18.20
N GLN A 449 -13.49 6.64 17.12
CA GLN A 449 -12.76 5.86 16.08
C GLN A 449 -11.76 6.74 15.33
N ILE A 450 -12.12 7.97 14.95
CA ILE A 450 -11.23 8.93 14.30
C ILE A 450 -10.03 9.24 15.20
N ASP A 451 -10.27 9.56 16.47
CA ASP A 451 -9.20 9.84 17.44
C ASP A 451 -8.25 8.65 17.60
N PHE A 452 -8.80 7.43 17.70
CA PHE A 452 -8.00 6.20 17.76
C PHE A 452 -7.14 6.00 16.50
N ILE A 453 -7.71 6.22 15.32
CA ILE A 453 -7.01 6.05 14.04
C ILE A 453 -5.88 7.07 13.92
N ARG A 454 -6.12 8.36 14.24
CA ARG A 454 -5.09 9.40 14.23
C ARG A 454 -3.92 9.04 15.14
N GLN A 455 -4.21 8.58 16.37
CA GLN A 455 -3.17 8.10 17.29
C GLN A 455 -2.39 6.88 16.75
N ALA A 456 -3.03 6.04 15.95
CA ALA A 456 -2.39 4.85 15.39
C ALA A 456 -1.51 5.13 14.17
N ILE A 457 -1.70 6.29 13.52
CA ILE A 457 -0.92 6.70 12.33
C ILE A 457 0.16 7.74 12.65
N ASP A 458 0.16 8.35 13.84
CA ASP A 458 1.25 9.22 14.33
C ASP A 458 2.52 8.40 14.61
#